data_90d59ff8f97214160040c4447e2d5006
#
_entry.id   90d59ff8f97214160040c4447e2d5006
#
_cell.length_a   1.000
_cell.length_b   1.000
_cell.length_c   1.000
_cell.angle_alpha   90.00
_cell.angle_beta   90.00
_cell.angle_gamma   90.00
#
_symmetry.space_group_name_H-M   'P 1'
#
loop_
_entity.id
_entity.type
_entity.pdbx_description
1 polymer ?
#
loop_
_entity_poly.entity_id
_entity_poly.type
_entity_poly.pdbx_seq_one_letter_code
_entity_poly.pdbx_strand_id
1 'polypeptide(L)'
;MFNLFFAVKIRIYHKLENLLRNKYYLYCEKNKSIIMYLKFDSEKGKEMLIKAYSKLNKESLKARSVVEPNATERNQYHRDFTRILYSPSFRRLQGKMQILGIQNDAFFRNRLTHSLEVSQIARDIASIIGQIVGNDAYSAATDLYVIEAAALAHDIGHPAFGHSGERCLDEICKNYNLGRFEGNAQNFRVLNHIEKKLPNSKGLNLTYRTLLAINKYIVKENKKSDKILYAEDYDMLFEIREKLGLLNERTLDVQIIDVADEIAYAVHDLEDGLSLGYFNIDEITYQLQTDLGESAKEVVLFKQMVNDAKQLASQSTSYKTTQEYSQIFRRALVSKLTNRFIQDVGWVEVEDKQKKEHGTPNITHELGCCEWNRLVHKLKKIIYKAATRHDTIRLYEKRGSIVINALFKIYSDKENYQLLTPDYRPNIDYKKDKITKKEQRKLNRAAVDFISGMMDDFAKSMYKRYYNINFDEIPIRTLE
;
A
#
# COMPACT_ATOMS: atom_id res chain seq x y z
N MET A 1 53.61 -5.79 -4.83
CA MET A 1 53.29 -5.92 -3.38
C MET A 1 51.90 -5.40 -3.00
N PHE A 2 51.38 -4.35 -3.63
CA PHE A 2 50.03 -3.79 -3.30
C PHE A 2 48.86 -4.73 -3.62
N ASN A 3 48.91 -5.49 -4.70
CA ASN A 3 47.79 -6.39 -5.08
C ASN A 3 47.66 -7.65 -4.21
N LEU A 4 48.71 -8.07 -3.53
CA LEU A 4 48.69 -9.25 -2.62
C LEU A 4 48.03 -8.90 -1.29
N PHE A 5 48.23 -7.66 -0.82
CA PHE A 5 47.58 -7.15 0.42
C PHE A 5 46.10 -6.95 0.28
N PHE A 6 45.61 -6.57 -0.89
CA PHE A 6 44.18 -6.38 -1.17
C PHE A 6 43.43 -7.73 -1.27
N ALA A 7 44.01 -8.71 -1.92
CA ALA A 7 43.46 -10.06 -2.05
C ALA A 7 43.41 -10.81 -0.69
N VAL A 8 44.42 -10.59 0.18
CA VAL A 8 44.43 -11.16 1.53
C VAL A 8 43.37 -10.49 2.43
N LYS A 9 43.19 -9.16 2.33
CA LYS A 9 42.14 -8.45 3.08
C LYS A 9 40.72 -8.91 2.69
N ILE A 10 40.44 -9.10 1.41
CA ILE A 10 39.15 -9.61 0.92
C ILE A 10 38.92 -11.06 1.38
N ARG A 11 39.92 -11.91 1.36
CA ARG A 11 39.85 -13.31 1.87
C ARG A 11 39.61 -13.38 3.37
N ILE A 12 40.23 -12.49 4.13
CA ILE A 12 40.02 -12.40 5.60
C ILE A 12 38.62 -11.86 5.90
N TYR A 13 38.16 -10.88 5.14
CA TYR A 13 36.82 -10.32 5.29
C TYR A 13 35.72 -11.38 5.01
N HIS A 14 35.85 -12.13 3.92
CA HIS A 14 34.91 -13.23 3.60
C HIS A 14 35.00 -14.39 4.61
N LYS A 15 36.15 -14.67 5.17
CA LYS A 15 36.32 -15.71 6.21
C LYS A 15 35.77 -15.28 7.56
N LEU A 16 35.87 -13.99 7.92
CA LEU A 16 35.26 -13.40 9.12
C LEU A 16 33.74 -13.30 8.96
N GLU A 17 33.25 -12.94 7.78
CA GLU A 17 31.83 -12.88 7.47
C GLU A 17 31.18 -14.27 7.54
N ASN A 18 31.81 -15.28 7.01
CA ASN A 18 31.38 -16.70 7.11
C ASN A 18 31.45 -17.26 8.54
N LEU A 19 32.46 -16.86 9.33
CA LEU A 19 32.56 -17.25 10.75
C LEU A 19 31.50 -16.55 11.62
N LEU A 20 31.17 -15.30 11.32
CA LEU A 20 30.12 -14.57 11.98
C LEU A 20 28.75 -15.12 11.58
N ARG A 21 28.54 -15.47 10.30
CA ARG A 21 27.32 -16.15 9.83
C ARG A 21 27.10 -17.49 10.54
N ASN A 22 28.14 -18.32 10.69
CA ASN A 22 28.04 -19.60 11.40
C ASN A 22 27.86 -19.44 12.92
N LYS A 23 28.42 -18.42 13.55
CA LYS A 23 28.18 -18.13 14.97
C LYS A 23 26.78 -17.60 15.24
N TYR A 24 26.22 -16.79 14.31
CA TYR A 24 24.83 -16.32 14.39
C TYR A 24 23.83 -17.45 14.14
N TYR A 25 24.13 -18.40 13.27
CA TYR A 25 23.33 -19.61 13.09
C TYR A 25 23.22 -20.42 14.38
N LEU A 26 24.32 -20.60 15.10
CA LEU A 26 24.37 -21.32 16.40
C LEU A 26 23.71 -20.54 17.55
N TYR A 27 23.64 -19.19 17.47
CA TYR A 27 22.99 -18.37 18.49
C TYR A 27 21.48 -18.33 18.32
N CYS A 28 20.98 -18.43 17.08
CA CYS A 28 19.55 -18.51 16.77
C CYS A 28 18.95 -19.87 17.15
N GLU A 29 19.72 -20.97 17.13
CA GLU A 29 19.25 -22.30 17.55
C GLU A 29 18.90 -22.39 19.03
N LYS A 30 19.45 -21.51 19.88
CA LYS A 30 19.21 -21.52 21.33
C LYS A 30 17.98 -20.75 21.79
N ASN A 31 17.42 -19.87 20.95
CA ASN A 31 16.19 -19.11 21.27
C ASN A 31 15.07 -19.53 20.34
N LYS A 32 14.11 -20.31 20.85
CA LYS A 32 12.95 -20.85 20.16
C LYS A 32 11.99 -19.77 19.59
N SER A 33 12.43 -19.10 18.53
CA SER A 33 11.56 -18.47 17.55
C SER A 33 12.37 -18.24 16.27
N ILE A 34 12.63 -19.34 15.55
CA ILE A 34 13.29 -19.29 14.25
C ILE A 34 12.23 -18.91 13.25
N ILE A 35 12.18 -17.62 12.86
CA ILE A 35 11.50 -17.26 11.62
C ILE A 35 12.37 -17.84 10.52
N MET A 36 11.92 -18.93 9.90
CA MET A 36 12.63 -19.54 8.78
C MET A 36 12.41 -18.65 7.56
N TYR A 37 13.48 -18.06 7.06
CA TYR A 37 13.48 -17.32 5.80
C TYR A 37 14.47 -17.96 4.82
N LEU A 38 14.21 -17.76 3.52
CA LEU A 38 15.07 -18.21 2.43
C LEU A 38 15.44 -17.00 1.58
N LYS A 39 16.72 -16.63 1.56
CA LYS A 39 17.20 -15.58 0.66
C LYS A 39 17.10 -16.03 -0.79
N PHE A 40 16.92 -15.08 -1.69
CA PHE A 40 16.81 -15.36 -3.13
C PHE A 40 18.07 -16.00 -3.74
N ASP A 41 19.25 -15.75 -3.18
CA ASP A 41 20.52 -16.32 -3.62
C ASP A 41 20.71 -17.79 -3.21
N SER A 42 19.88 -18.31 -2.31
CA SER A 42 19.86 -19.73 -1.99
C SER A 42 19.22 -20.54 -3.12
N GLU A 43 19.68 -21.76 -3.36
CA GLU A 43 19.17 -22.64 -4.42
C GLU A 43 17.66 -22.84 -4.31
N LYS A 44 17.15 -23.17 -3.12
CA LYS A 44 15.74 -23.31 -2.85
C LYS A 44 14.96 -21.99 -3.04
N GLY A 45 15.54 -20.85 -2.66
CA GLY A 45 14.92 -19.54 -2.86
C GLY A 45 14.74 -19.20 -4.33
N LYS A 46 15.75 -19.50 -5.17
CA LYS A 46 15.69 -19.35 -6.63
C LYS A 46 14.64 -20.26 -7.26
N GLU A 47 14.60 -21.54 -6.89
CA GLU A 47 13.59 -22.47 -7.38
C GLU A 47 12.18 -22.00 -7.07
N MET A 48 11.94 -21.50 -5.86
CA MET A 48 10.65 -20.93 -5.47
C MET A 48 10.27 -19.71 -6.31
N LEU A 49 11.24 -18.80 -6.60
CA LEU A 49 11.00 -17.64 -7.46
C LEU A 49 10.63 -18.05 -8.88
N ILE A 50 11.42 -18.94 -9.48
CA ILE A 50 11.18 -19.44 -10.84
C ILE A 50 9.79 -20.10 -10.92
N LYS A 51 9.44 -20.93 -9.94
CA LYS A 51 8.13 -21.57 -9.85
C LYS A 51 6.99 -20.56 -9.68
N ALA A 52 7.15 -19.54 -8.83
CA ALA A 52 6.14 -18.52 -8.62
C ALA A 52 5.94 -17.67 -9.88
N TYR A 53 7.03 -17.25 -10.53
CA TYR A 53 6.98 -16.47 -11.77
C TYR A 53 6.41 -17.27 -12.93
N SER A 54 6.74 -18.57 -13.09
CA SER A 54 6.22 -19.41 -14.18
C SER A 54 4.68 -19.49 -14.20
N LYS A 55 4.03 -19.34 -13.04
CA LYS A 55 2.56 -19.26 -12.96
C LYS A 55 2.01 -17.99 -13.59
N LEU A 56 2.81 -16.93 -13.70
CA LEU A 56 2.43 -15.63 -14.24
C LEU A 56 2.75 -15.48 -15.74
N ASN A 57 3.57 -16.37 -16.31
CA ASN A 57 3.92 -16.35 -17.72
C ASN A 57 2.94 -17.16 -18.57
N LYS A 58 1.64 -16.84 -18.47
CA LYS A 58 0.57 -17.49 -19.22
C LYS A 58 -0.12 -16.48 -20.12
N GLU A 59 -0.34 -16.81 -21.39
CA GLU A 59 -1.01 -15.92 -22.37
C GLU A 59 -2.42 -15.54 -21.90
N SER A 60 -3.13 -16.48 -21.25
CA SER A 60 -4.47 -16.23 -20.68
C SER A 60 -4.52 -15.10 -19.63
N LEU A 61 -3.39 -14.76 -19.00
CA LEU A 61 -3.29 -13.63 -18.05
C LEU A 61 -3.30 -12.26 -18.75
N LYS A 62 -3.01 -12.19 -20.04
CA LYS A 62 -3.14 -10.98 -20.85
C LYS A 62 -4.58 -10.72 -21.29
N ALA A 63 -5.49 -11.69 -21.11
CA ALA A 63 -6.90 -11.54 -21.43
C ALA A 63 -7.57 -10.44 -20.55
N ARG A 64 -8.69 -9.92 -21.05
CA ARG A 64 -9.53 -8.88 -20.47
C ARG A 64 -10.98 -9.35 -20.45
N SER A 65 -11.79 -8.76 -19.56
CA SER A 65 -13.22 -9.07 -19.49
C SER A 65 -13.96 -8.74 -20.79
N VAL A 66 -13.56 -7.66 -21.45
CA VAL A 66 -14.11 -7.26 -22.76
C VAL A 66 -13.00 -7.30 -23.80
N VAL A 67 -13.24 -8.05 -24.88
CA VAL A 67 -12.32 -8.11 -26.02
C VAL A 67 -12.36 -6.78 -26.76
N GLU A 68 -11.20 -6.18 -26.96
CA GLU A 68 -11.06 -4.93 -27.70
C GLU A 68 -10.53 -5.22 -29.10
N PRO A 69 -11.22 -4.77 -30.17
CA PRO A 69 -10.74 -4.95 -31.53
C PRO A 69 -9.43 -4.18 -31.72
N ASN A 70 -8.47 -4.80 -32.38
CA ASN A 70 -7.20 -4.22 -32.82
C ASN A 70 -6.46 -3.42 -31.75
N ALA A 71 -5.98 -4.14 -30.75
CA ALA A 71 -4.97 -3.59 -29.89
C ALA A 71 -3.76 -3.20 -30.75
N THR A 72 -3.31 -1.96 -30.62
CA THR A 72 -2.02 -1.52 -31.15
C THR A 72 -0.94 -2.54 -30.76
N GLU A 73 0.19 -2.57 -31.46
CA GLU A 73 1.39 -3.39 -31.13
C GLU A 73 1.96 -3.17 -29.71
N ARG A 74 1.31 -2.31 -28.93
CA ARG A 74 1.73 -2.00 -27.55
C ARG A 74 1.53 -3.22 -26.65
N ASN A 75 2.52 -3.45 -25.79
CA ASN A 75 2.42 -4.41 -24.68
C ASN A 75 1.12 -4.18 -23.88
N GLN A 76 0.35 -5.26 -23.61
CA GLN A 76 -0.94 -5.20 -22.92
C GLN A 76 -0.82 -4.61 -21.52
N TYR A 77 0.26 -4.88 -20.81
CA TYR A 77 0.50 -4.36 -19.47
C TYR A 77 0.88 -2.88 -19.48
N HIS A 78 1.60 -2.40 -20.51
CA HIS A 78 1.81 -0.98 -20.74
C HIS A 78 0.48 -0.23 -20.96
N ARG A 79 -0.48 -0.87 -21.64
CA ARG A 79 -1.84 -0.31 -21.76
C ARG A 79 -2.53 -0.18 -20.41
N ASP A 80 -2.38 -1.15 -19.51
CA ASP A 80 -2.94 -1.11 -18.18
C ASP A 80 -2.31 0.00 -17.33
N PHE A 81 -0.98 0.10 -17.36
CA PHE A 81 -0.25 1.19 -16.73
C PHE A 81 -0.80 2.56 -17.17
N THR A 82 -0.96 2.78 -18.48
CA THR A 82 -1.46 4.06 -18.99
C THR A 82 -2.93 4.30 -18.63
N ARG A 83 -3.78 3.25 -18.57
CA ARG A 83 -5.18 3.38 -18.14
C ARG A 83 -5.29 3.82 -16.69
N ILE A 84 -4.48 3.27 -15.81
CA ILE A 84 -4.43 3.64 -14.39
C ILE A 84 -3.88 5.05 -14.24
N LEU A 85 -2.73 5.33 -14.84
CA LEU A 85 -2.05 6.63 -14.75
C LEU A 85 -2.96 7.80 -15.20
N TYR A 86 -3.76 7.60 -16.25
CA TYR A 86 -4.67 8.63 -16.76
C TYR A 86 -6.07 8.60 -16.13
N SER A 87 -6.35 7.67 -15.21
CA SER A 87 -7.66 7.61 -14.57
C SER A 87 -7.90 8.81 -13.64
N PRO A 88 -9.13 9.33 -13.58
CA PRO A 88 -9.50 10.36 -12.61
C PRO A 88 -9.25 9.92 -11.16
N SER A 89 -9.47 8.64 -10.82
CA SER A 89 -9.28 8.13 -9.47
C SER A 89 -7.82 8.17 -9.04
N PHE A 90 -6.87 7.84 -9.92
CA PHE A 90 -5.45 7.98 -9.63
C PHE A 90 -5.08 9.45 -9.38
N ARG A 91 -5.55 10.38 -10.23
CA ARG A 91 -5.28 11.80 -10.03
C ARG A 91 -5.86 12.36 -8.73
N ARG A 92 -7.00 11.82 -8.26
CA ARG A 92 -7.59 12.23 -6.97
C ARG A 92 -6.74 11.85 -5.75
N LEU A 93 -5.78 10.93 -5.87
CA LEU A 93 -4.85 10.61 -4.79
C LEU A 93 -4.02 11.81 -4.32
N GLN A 94 -3.78 12.81 -5.20
CA GLN A 94 -3.07 14.05 -4.83
C GLN A 94 -3.76 14.86 -3.73
N GLY A 95 -5.07 14.75 -3.60
CA GLY A 95 -5.87 15.46 -2.60
C GLY A 95 -6.31 14.58 -1.42
N LYS A 96 -5.74 13.38 -1.26
CA LYS A 96 -6.00 12.49 -0.13
C LYS A 96 -4.76 12.42 0.75
N MET A 97 -4.92 12.69 2.06
CA MET A 97 -3.80 12.60 2.99
C MET A 97 -3.30 11.15 3.11
N GLN A 98 -2.00 10.99 3.37
CA GLN A 98 -1.41 9.73 3.77
C GLN A 98 -1.63 9.54 5.29
N ILE A 99 -0.65 9.69 6.14
CA ILE A 99 -0.81 9.61 7.60
C ILE A 99 -0.60 10.97 8.26
N LEU A 100 0.30 11.80 7.72
CA LEU A 100 0.85 12.96 8.40
C LEU A 100 0.56 14.31 7.71
N GLY A 101 -0.14 14.35 6.59
CA GLY A 101 -0.29 15.53 5.74
C GLY A 101 -1.44 16.48 6.09
N ILE A 102 -1.58 16.92 7.35
CA ILE A 102 -2.72 17.75 7.81
C ILE A 102 -2.55 19.25 7.53
N GLN A 103 -1.33 19.72 7.34
CA GLN A 103 -1.08 21.15 7.08
C GLN A 103 -1.21 21.45 5.58
N ASN A 104 -1.73 22.65 5.26
CA ASN A 104 -1.93 23.15 3.90
C ASN A 104 -0.62 23.37 3.10
N ASP A 105 0.50 22.81 3.52
CA ASP A 105 1.77 22.90 2.83
C ASP A 105 1.84 21.84 1.73
N ALA A 106 1.97 22.30 0.50
CA ALA A 106 2.08 21.50 -0.72
C ALA A 106 3.31 20.55 -0.76
N PHE A 107 4.16 20.57 0.27
CA PHE A 107 5.41 19.82 0.32
C PHE A 107 5.30 18.45 0.98
N PHE A 108 4.14 18.09 1.55
CA PHE A 108 3.98 16.82 2.26
C PHE A 108 3.51 15.69 1.35
N ARG A 109 3.86 14.45 1.73
CA ARG A 109 3.41 13.27 1.02
C ARG A 109 1.89 13.15 1.10
N ASN A 110 1.29 13.01 -0.06
CA ASN A 110 -0.08 12.59 -0.24
C ASN A 110 -0.10 11.17 -0.82
N ARG A 111 -1.27 10.58 -0.98
CA ARG A 111 -1.38 9.22 -1.52
C ARG A 111 -0.84 9.07 -2.93
N LEU A 112 -0.82 10.14 -3.75
CA LEU A 112 -0.24 10.10 -5.09
C LEU A 112 1.28 9.93 -5.02
N THR A 113 1.96 10.77 -4.24
CA THR A 113 3.42 10.70 -4.09
C THR A 113 3.84 9.39 -3.41
N HIS A 114 3.09 8.93 -2.40
CA HIS A 114 3.29 7.61 -1.80
C HIS A 114 3.19 6.48 -2.83
N SER A 115 2.15 6.46 -3.67
CA SER A 115 2.00 5.44 -4.72
C SER A 115 3.14 5.45 -5.74
N LEU A 116 3.69 6.63 -6.07
CA LEU A 116 4.87 6.75 -6.93
C LEU A 116 6.12 6.17 -6.26
N GLU A 117 6.32 6.43 -4.97
CA GLU A 117 7.45 5.90 -4.20
C GLU A 117 7.35 4.39 -4.02
N VAL A 118 6.15 3.85 -3.72
CA VAL A 118 5.89 2.41 -3.69
C VAL A 118 6.17 1.78 -5.04
N SER A 119 5.77 2.43 -6.14
CA SER A 119 6.02 1.95 -7.50
C SER A 119 7.53 1.85 -7.80
N GLN A 120 8.34 2.80 -7.32
CA GLN A 120 9.79 2.75 -7.49
C GLN A 120 10.43 1.59 -6.68
N ILE A 121 10.05 1.44 -5.41
CA ILE A 121 10.55 0.33 -4.55
C ILE A 121 10.13 -1.01 -5.15
N ALA A 122 8.87 -1.17 -5.57
CA ALA A 122 8.37 -2.38 -6.19
C ALA A 122 9.12 -2.71 -7.49
N ARG A 123 9.43 -1.71 -8.30
CA ARG A 123 10.26 -1.84 -9.50
C ARG A 123 11.66 -2.35 -9.18
N ASP A 124 12.31 -1.83 -8.15
CA ASP A 124 13.65 -2.26 -7.75
C ASP A 124 13.64 -3.71 -7.27
N ILE A 125 12.66 -4.11 -6.45
CA ILE A 125 12.47 -5.51 -6.02
C ILE A 125 12.21 -6.41 -7.23
N ALA A 126 11.30 -6.02 -8.12
CA ALA A 126 10.98 -6.78 -9.33
C ALA A 126 12.21 -6.94 -10.25
N SER A 127 13.05 -5.91 -10.37
CA SER A 127 14.29 -5.96 -11.15
C SER A 127 15.30 -6.96 -10.57
N ILE A 128 15.44 -7.02 -9.23
CA ILE A 128 16.28 -8.03 -8.56
C ILE A 128 15.76 -9.44 -8.85
N ILE A 129 14.44 -9.65 -8.72
CA ILE A 129 13.80 -10.92 -9.02
C ILE A 129 13.99 -11.29 -10.48
N GLY A 130 13.82 -10.34 -11.40
CA GLY A 130 14.02 -10.54 -12.83
C GLY A 130 15.42 -11.01 -13.19
N GLN A 131 16.45 -10.46 -12.56
CA GLN A 131 17.85 -10.91 -12.73
C GLN A 131 18.06 -12.36 -12.30
N ILE A 132 17.35 -12.81 -11.28
CA ILE A 132 17.48 -14.17 -10.73
C ILE A 132 16.69 -15.17 -11.59
N VAL A 133 15.47 -14.81 -11.99
CA VAL A 133 14.60 -15.65 -12.81
C VAL A 133 15.14 -15.76 -14.23
N GLY A 134 15.69 -14.68 -14.78
CA GLY A 134 16.18 -14.63 -16.17
C GLY A 134 15.05 -14.50 -17.20
N ASN A 135 15.38 -14.72 -18.49
CA ASN A 135 14.43 -14.71 -19.59
C ASN A 135 13.59 -13.42 -19.70
N ASP A 136 14.21 -12.28 -19.49
CA ASP A 136 13.57 -10.94 -19.50
C ASP A 136 12.40 -10.77 -18.51
N ALA A 137 12.31 -11.62 -17.48
CA ALA A 137 11.31 -11.48 -16.44
C ALA A 137 11.36 -10.07 -15.80
N TYR A 138 10.20 -9.46 -15.62
CA TYR A 138 10.09 -8.09 -15.10
C TYR A 138 10.94 -7.04 -15.84
N SER A 139 11.09 -7.20 -17.16
CA SER A 139 11.69 -6.16 -18.01
C SER A 139 10.63 -5.17 -18.53
N ALA A 140 11.08 -4.01 -18.99
CA ALA A 140 10.21 -3.04 -19.65
C ALA A 140 9.62 -3.56 -20.97
N ALA A 141 10.26 -4.54 -21.59
CA ALA A 141 9.75 -5.19 -22.80
C ALA A 141 8.64 -6.21 -22.52
N THR A 142 8.57 -6.73 -21.32
CA THR A 142 7.64 -7.80 -20.94
C THR A 142 6.56 -7.33 -19.97
N ASP A 143 6.80 -7.42 -18.68
CA ASP A 143 5.77 -7.39 -17.64
C ASP A 143 6.08 -6.47 -16.44
N LEU A 144 7.16 -5.72 -16.47
CA LEU A 144 7.46 -4.73 -15.41
C LEU A 144 6.31 -3.72 -15.24
N TYR A 145 5.61 -3.38 -16.32
CA TYR A 145 4.44 -2.51 -16.27
C TYR A 145 3.29 -3.03 -15.41
N VAL A 146 3.21 -4.36 -15.16
CA VAL A 146 2.21 -4.90 -14.20
C VAL A 146 2.50 -4.41 -12.80
N ILE A 147 3.77 -4.46 -12.40
CA ILE A 147 4.23 -4.03 -11.08
C ILE A 147 3.97 -2.52 -10.91
N GLU A 148 4.40 -1.71 -11.88
CA GLU A 148 4.19 -0.27 -11.84
C GLU A 148 2.69 0.09 -11.82
N ALA A 149 1.89 -0.54 -12.68
CA ALA A 149 0.45 -0.30 -12.76
C ALA A 149 -0.26 -0.64 -11.44
N ALA A 150 0.03 -1.80 -10.87
CA ALA A 150 -0.62 -2.24 -9.65
C ALA A 150 -0.14 -1.44 -8.42
N ALA A 151 1.14 -1.06 -8.37
CA ALA A 151 1.66 -0.17 -7.33
C ALA A 151 1.02 1.22 -7.39
N LEU A 152 0.84 1.81 -8.59
CA LEU A 152 0.11 3.08 -8.73
C LEU A 152 -1.36 2.97 -8.29
N ALA A 153 -1.95 1.80 -8.44
CA ALA A 153 -3.36 1.57 -8.17
C ALA A 153 -3.67 1.18 -6.73
N HIS A 154 -2.68 0.76 -5.92
CA HIS A 154 -2.92 0.07 -4.65
C HIS A 154 -3.72 0.87 -3.62
N ASP A 155 -3.69 2.20 -3.70
CA ASP A 155 -4.32 3.12 -2.73
C ASP A 155 -5.56 3.88 -3.27
N ILE A 156 -5.97 3.64 -4.52
CA ILE A 156 -7.06 4.38 -5.20
C ILE A 156 -8.38 4.31 -4.41
N GLY A 157 -8.69 3.18 -3.79
CA GLY A 157 -9.94 2.91 -3.07
C GLY A 157 -10.02 3.53 -1.68
N HIS A 158 -8.91 4.01 -1.13
CA HIS A 158 -8.94 4.64 0.18
C HIS A 158 -9.71 5.96 0.15
N PRO A 159 -10.59 6.21 1.13
CA PRO A 159 -11.42 7.40 1.16
C PRO A 159 -10.67 8.63 1.66
N ALA A 160 -11.33 9.78 1.60
CA ALA A 160 -10.90 10.99 2.29
C ALA A 160 -10.74 10.74 3.80
N PHE A 161 -9.88 11.52 4.46
CA PHE A 161 -9.57 11.45 5.89
C PHE A 161 -8.95 10.12 6.34
N GLY A 162 -8.29 9.41 5.46
CA GLY A 162 -7.48 8.22 5.75
C GLY A 162 -8.25 7.09 6.43
N HIS A 163 -7.61 6.43 7.40
CA HIS A 163 -8.23 5.30 8.12
C HIS A 163 -9.46 5.66 8.94
N SER A 164 -9.60 6.90 9.38
CA SER A 164 -10.82 7.33 10.07
C SER A 164 -12.00 7.38 9.11
N GLY A 165 -11.78 7.86 7.89
CA GLY A 165 -12.78 7.83 6.82
C GLY A 165 -13.18 6.40 6.44
N GLU A 166 -12.22 5.49 6.37
CA GLU A 166 -12.46 4.07 6.09
C GLU A 166 -13.35 3.42 7.18
N ARG A 167 -13.00 3.60 8.44
CA ARG A 167 -13.82 3.10 9.58
C ARG A 167 -15.24 3.66 9.54
N CYS A 168 -15.39 4.96 9.27
CA CYS A 168 -16.69 5.62 9.19
C CYS A 168 -17.55 5.04 8.05
N LEU A 169 -16.99 4.83 6.85
CA LEU A 169 -17.70 4.22 5.73
C LEU A 169 -18.06 2.74 6.01
N ASP A 170 -17.21 1.99 6.71
CA ASP A 170 -17.52 0.62 7.10
C ASP A 170 -18.68 0.56 8.11
N GLU A 171 -18.74 1.47 9.07
CA GLU A 171 -19.87 1.62 9.99
C GLU A 171 -21.17 1.98 9.23
N ILE A 172 -21.11 2.92 8.30
CA ILE A 172 -22.24 3.25 7.42
C ILE A 172 -22.69 2.01 6.65
N CYS A 173 -21.79 1.28 6.03
CA CYS A 173 -22.11 0.08 5.27
C CYS A 173 -22.81 -0.97 6.15
N LYS A 174 -22.34 -1.21 7.37
CA LYS A 174 -22.97 -2.12 8.33
C LYS A 174 -24.38 -1.65 8.71
N ASN A 175 -24.54 -0.38 9.07
CA ASN A 175 -25.81 0.19 9.54
C ASN A 175 -26.90 0.19 8.47
N TYR A 176 -26.52 0.36 7.21
CA TYR A 176 -27.45 0.39 6.07
C TYR A 176 -27.53 -0.93 5.28
N ASN A 177 -27.00 -2.03 5.84
CA ASN A 177 -27.01 -3.37 5.24
C ASN A 177 -26.38 -3.41 3.83
N LEU A 178 -25.32 -2.63 3.62
CA LEU A 178 -24.55 -2.60 2.37
C LEU A 178 -23.43 -3.62 2.32
N GLY A 179 -23.22 -4.38 3.40
CA GLY A 179 -22.06 -5.23 3.63
C GLY A 179 -20.97 -4.51 4.41
N ARG A 180 -19.74 -4.60 3.92
CA ARG A 180 -18.55 -3.97 4.52
C ARG A 180 -18.00 -2.90 3.59
N PHE A 181 -17.14 -2.03 4.16
CA PHE A 181 -16.25 -1.17 3.40
C PHE A 181 -14.80 -1.48 3.80
N GLU A 182 -13.93 -1.72 2.83
CA GLU A 182 -12.51 -1.96 3.00
C GLU A 182 -11.75 -1.34 1.82
N GLY A 183 -10.66 -0.61 2.10
CA GLY A 183 -9.95 0.19 1.12
C GLY A 183 -9.45 -0.60 -0.09
N ASN A 184 -8.89 -1.81 0.12
CA ASN A 184 -8.39 -2.64 -0.99
C ASN A 184 -9.54 -3.28 -1.79
N ALA A 185 -10.64 -3.65 -1.15
CA ALA A 185 -11.85 -4.09 -1.87
C ALA A 185 -12.43 -2.96 -2.71
N GLN A 186 -12.46 -1.74 -2.16
CA GLN A 186 -12.92 -0.56 -2.88
C GLN A 186 -11.97 -0.19 -4.03
N ASN A 187 -10.66 -0.43 -3.88
CA ASN A 187 -9.66 -0.31 -4.94
C ASN A 187 -10.07 -1.10 -6.19
N PHE A 188 -10.32 -2.38 -5.98
CA PHE A 188 -10.75 -3.28 -7.04
C PHE A 188 -12.07 -2.81 -7.67
N ARG A 189 -13.05 -2.45 -6.83
CA ARG A 189 -14.35 -1.93 -7.27
C ARG A 189 -14.22 -0.66 -8.12
N VAL A 190 -13.39 0.29 -7.72
CA VAL A 190 -13.14 1.51 -8.50
C VAL A 190 -12.62 1.17 -9.89
N LEU A 191 -11.61 0.33 -9.97
CA LEU A 191 -10.92 0.00 -11.23
C LEU A 191 -11.76 -0.89 -12.15
N ASN A 192 -12.60 -1.77 -11.58
CA ASN A 192 -13.36 -2.77 -12.32
C ASN A 192 -14.81 -2.36 -12.61
N HIS A 193 -15.41 -1.45 -11.81
CA HIS A 193 -16.84 -1.10 -11.92
C HIS A 193 -17.14 0.38 -12.04
N ILE A 194 -16.34 1.28 -11.42
CA ILE A 194 -16.67 2.71 -11.33
C ILE A 194 -15.99 3.52 -12.43
N GLU A 195 -14.68 3.36 -12.62
CA GLU A 195 -13.98 3.99 -13.73
C GLU A 195 -14.57 3.53 -15.06
N LYS A 196 -14.42 4.36 -16.09
CA LYS A 196 -14.95 4.07 -17.43
C LYS A 196 -13.87 4.25 -18.47
N LYS A 197 -13.62 3.20 -19.25
CA LYS A 197 -12.71 3.25 -20.40
C LYS A 197 -13.43 3.06 -21.74
N LEU A 198 -14.42 2.19 -21.76
CA LEU A 198 -15.15 1.84 -22.98
C LEU A 198 -16.63 2.27 -22.83
N PRO A 199 -17.30 2.66 -23.93
CA PRO A 199 -18.70 3.14 -23.88
C PRO A 199 -19.66 2.12 -23.27
N ASN A 200 -19.46 0.86 -23.57
CA ASN A 200 -20.39 -0.24 -23.25
C ASN A 200 -19.89 -1.17 -22.15
N SER A 201 -18.82 -0.78 -21.42
CA SER A 201 -18.33 -1.56 -20.29
C SER A 201 -18.09 -0.68 -19.07
N LYS A 202 -18.10 -1.32 -17.91
CA LYS A 202 -17.69 -0.71 -16.65
C LYS A 202 -16.18 -0.90 -16.46
N GLY A 203 -15.56 -0.07 -15.64
CA GLY A 203 -14.18 -0.18 -15.27
C GLY A 203 -13.18 0.17 -16.37
N LEU A 204 -11.92 -0.03 -16.06
CA LEU A 204 -10.79 0.24 -16.96
C LEU A 204 -10.50 -0.91 -17.93
N ASN A 205 -11.19 -2.03 -17.81
CA ASN A 205 -10.95 -3.25 -18.61
C ASN A 205 -9.48 -3.66 -18.57
N LEU A 206 -8.94 -3.85 -17.36
CA LEU A 206 -7.55 -4.27 -17.13
C LEU A 206 -7.35 -5.75 -17.46
N THR A 207 -6.10 -6.16 -17.73
CA THR A 207 -5.75 -7.57 -17.89
C THR A 207 -5.95 -8.34 -16.59
N TYR A 208 -6.20 -9.63 -16.70
CA TYR A 208 -6.37 -10.50 -15.53
C TYR A 208 -5.14 -10.50 -14.63
N ARG A 209 -3.92 -10.45 -15.19
CA ARG A 209 -2.70 -10.35 -14.38
C ARG A 209 -2.65 -9.07 -13.55
N THR A 210 -2.95 -7.92 -14.17
CA THR A 210 -2.99 -6.65 -13.44
C THR A 210 -4.06 -6.66 -12.35
N LEU A 211 -5.25 -7.21 -12.61
CA LEU A 211 -6.29 -7.36 -11.59
C LEU A 211 -5.85 -8.26 -10.43
N LEU A 212 -5.14 -9.36 -10.71
CA LEU A 212 -4.60 -10.24 -9.66
C LEU A 212 -3.46 -9.57 -8.88
N ALA A 213 -2.65 -8.73 -9.52
CA ALA A 213 -1.58 -7.97 -8.88
C ALA A 213 -2.09 -6.90 -7.91
N ILE A 214 -3.31 -6.39 -8.12
CA ILE A 214 -3.96 -5.41 -7.23
C ILE A 214 -4.71 -6.12 -6.09
N ASN A 215 -5.06 -7.40 -6.25
CA ASN A 215 -5.88 -8.13 -5.29
C ASN A 215 -5.07 -8.62 -4.08
N LYS A 216 -4.95 -7.78 -3.06
CA LYS A 216 -4.19 -8.06 -1.83
C LYS A 216 -4.80 -9.18 -0.99
N TYR A 217 -6.13 -9.24 -0.85
CA TYR A 217 -6.85 -10.19 0.01
C TYR A 217 -7.78 -11.09 -0.80
N ILE A 218 -7.68 -12.42 -0.58
CA ILE A 218 -8.48 -13.44 -1.26
C ILE A 218 -9.57 -13.96 -0.31
N VAL A 219 -10.22 -13.08 0.41
CA VAL A 219 -11.25 -13.40 1.39
C VAL A 219 -12.57 -12.84 0.91
N LYS A 220 -13.55 -13.71 0.64
CA LYS A 220 -14.90 -13.27 0.29
C LYS A 220 -15.53 -12.49 1.44
N GLU A 221 -16.18 -11.40 1.10
CA GLU A 221 -16.87 -10.55 2.07
C GLU A 221 -17.73 -11.36 3.04
N ASN A 222 -17.49 -11.14 4.32
CA ASN A 222 -18.26 -11.71 5.42
C ASN A 222 -18.21 -10.79 6.64
N LYS A 223 -19.09 -11.05 7.63
CA LYS A 223 -19.21 -10.20 8.83
C LYS A 223 -18.02 -10.32 9.81
N LYS A 224 -17.18 -11.34 9.67
CA LYS A 224 -16.13 -11.68 10.66
C LYS A 224 -14.74 -11.21 10.24
N SER A 225 -14.53 -10.97 8.95
CA SER A 225 -13.23 -10.57 8.42
C SER A 225 -13.16 -9.06 8.22
N ASP A 226 -12.05 -8.44 8.64
CA ASP A 226 -11.76 -7.03 8.40
C ASP A 226 -11.08 -6.81 7.06
N LYS A 227 -10.45 -7.85 6.51
CA LYS A 227 -9.80 -7.85 5.20
C LYS A 227 -10.61 -8.71 4.24
N ILE A 228 -11.13 -8.10 3.20
CA ILE A 228 -12.11 -8.72 2.31
C ILE A 228 -11.90 -8.32 0.85
N LEU A 229 -12.58 -9.06 -0.02
CA LEU A 229 -12.95 -8.67 -1.38
C LEU A 229 -14.48 -8.72 -1.49
N TYR A 230 -15.11 -7.74 -2.14
CA TYR A 230 -16.56 -7.73 -2.31
C TYR A 230 -17.03 -9.00 -3.05
N ALA A 231 -18.22 -9.48 -2.69
CA ALA A 231 -18.69 -10.79 -3.15
C ALA A 231 -18.70 -10.93 -4.69
N GLU A 232 -19.15 -9.88 -5.41
CA GLU A 232 -19.20 -9.84 -6.88
C GLU A 232 -17.78 -9.96 -7.48
N ASP A 233 -16.82 -9.22 -6.93
CA ASP A 233 -15.43 -9.20 -7.38
C ASP A 233 -14.70 -10.51 -7.02
N TYR A 234 -15.00 -11.06 -5.84
CA TYR A 234 -14.46 -12.35 -5.42
C TYR A 234 -14.87 -13.47 -6.38
N ASP A 235 -16.15 -13.56 -6.73
CA ASP A 235 -16.66 -14.63 -7.58
C ASP A 235 -16.04 -14.56 -8.98
N MET A 236 -15.87 -13.36 -9.56
CA MET A 236 -15.17 -13.16 -10.83
C MET A 236 -13.69 -13.58 -10.74
N LEU A 237 -12.97 -13.15 -9.72
CA LEU A 237 -11.56 -13.50 -9.56
C LEU A 237 -11.35 -14.96 -9.20
N PHE A 238 -12.30 -15.59 -8.51
CA PHE A 238 -12.26 -17.01 -8.19
C PHE A 238 -12.24 -17.86 -9.47
N GLU A 239 -13.14 -17.57 -10.42
CA GLU A 239 -13.17 -18.25 -11.71
C GLU A 239 -11.85 -18.09 -12.50
N ILE A 240 -11.26 -16.88 -12.48
CA ILE A 240 -9.98 -16.61 -13.13
C ILE A 240 -8.87 -17.42 -12.44
N ARG A 241 -8.82 -17.40 -11.10
CA ARG A 241 -7.81 -18.14 -10.31
C ARG A 241 -7.92 -19.65 -10.50
N GLU A 242 -9.13 -20.18 -10.54
CA GLU A 242 -9.39 -21.60 -10.77
C GLU A 242 -8.84 -22.05 -12.15
N LYS A 243 -9.18 -21.34 -13.22
CA LYS A 243 -8.69 -21.60 -14.58
C LYS A 243 -7.16 -21.53 -14.69
N LEU A 244 -6.52 -20.74 -13.85
CA LEU A 244 -5.08 -20.52 -13.84
C LEU A 244 -4.32 -21.42 -12.86
N GLY A 245 -5.02 -22.16 -11.99
CA GLY A 245 -4.42 -22.96 -10.93
C GLY A 245 -3.78 -22.12 -9.80
N LEU A 246 -4.36 -20.94 -9.52
CA LEU A 246 -3.91 -19.98 -8.52
C LEU A 246 -4.88 -19.86 -7.33
N LEU A 247 -5.71 -20.88 -7.10
CA LEU A 247 -6.63 -20.90 -5.97
C LEU A 247 -5.87 -20.80 -4.65
N ASN A 248 -6.31 -19.87 -3.79
CA ASN A 248 -5.75 -19.64 -2.45
C ASN A 248 -4.25 -19.26 -2.44
N GLU A 249 -3.73 -18.73 -3.53
CA GLU A 249 -2.37 -18.21 -3.61
C GLU A 249 -2.38 -16.73 -4.02
N ARG A 250 -1.59 -15.92 -3.36
CA ARG A 250 -1.29 -14.54 -3.81
C ARG A 250 -0.23 -14.61 -4.92
N THR A 251 -0.44 -13.83 -5.98
CA THR A 251 0.55 -13.77 -7.07
C THR A 251 1.86 -13.17 -6.58
N LEU A 252 2.97 -13.49 -7.25
CA LEU A 252 4.26 -12.88 -6.97
C LEU A 252 4.18 -11.35 -7.12
N ASP A 253 3.43 -10.87 -8.12
CA ASP A 253 3.25 -9.44 -8.37
C ASP A 253 2.66 -8.70 -7.16
N VAL A 254 1.56 -9.20 -6.58
CA VAL A 254 0.94 -8.55 -5.42
C VAL A 254 1.83 -8.63 -4.16
N GLN A 255 2.61 -9.69 -4.02
CA GLN A 255 3.56 -9.82 -2.91
C GLN A 255 4.69 -8.78 -3.02
N ILE A 256 5.21 -8.53 -4.22
CA ILE A 256 6.22 -7.48 -4.47
C ILE A 256 5.67 -6.11 -4.04
N ILE A 257 4.43 -5.80 -4.43
CA ILE A 257 3.80 -4.51 -4.11
C ILE A 257 3.56 -4.39 -2.60
N ASP A 258 3.13 -5.46 -1.95
CA ASP A 258 2.85 -5.47 -0.51
C ASP A 258 4.12 -5.21 0.32
N VAL A 259 5.24 -5.87 -0.03
CA VAL A 259 6.53 -5.61 0.62
C VAL A 259 7.04 -4.20 0.33
N ALA A 260 6.86 -3.70 -0.89
CA ALA A 260 7.25 -2.34 -1.25
C ALA A 260 6.46 -1.29 -0.45
N ASP A 261 5.16 -1.51 -0.27
CA ASP A 261 4.29 -0.67 0.56
C ASP A 261 4.71 -0.69 2.05
N GLU A 262 5.05 -1.87 2.58
CA GLU A 262 5.55 -1.97 3.96
C GLU A 262 6.87 -1.23 4.17
N ILE A 263 7.81 -1.33 3.22
CA ILE A 263 9.07 -0.59 3.25
C ILE A 263 8.80 0.92 3.18
N ALA A 264 7.95 1.36 2.25
CA ALA A 264 7.58 2.76 2.10
C ALA A 264 6.99 3.32 3.40
N TYR A 265 6.04 2.64 4.03
CA TYR A 265 5.47 3.04 5.32
C TYR A 265 6.51 3.15 6.44
N ALA A 266 7.46 2.21 6.50
CA ALA A 266 8.47 2.23 7.56
C ALA A 266 9.48 3.36 7.40
N VAL A 267 9.74 3.81 6.18
CA VAL A 267 10.84 4.73 5.87
C VAL A 267 10.35 6.14 5.54
N HIS A 268 9.32 6.25 4.72
CA HIS A 268 8.84 7.57 4.27
C HIS A 268 8.02 8.27 5.35
N ASP A 269 7.22 7.54 6.13
CA ASP A 269 6.52 8.12 7.28
C ASP A 269 7.50 8.55 8.38
N LEU A 270 8.66 7.87 8.50
CA LEU A 270 9.76 8.34 9.37
C LEU A 270 10.27 9.71 8.92
N GLU A 271 10.51 9.89 7.63
CA GLU A 271 10.97 11.17 7.07
C GLU A 271 9.97 12.29 7.32
N ASP A 272 8.70 12.03 7.03
CA ASP A 272 7.63 13.00 7.17
C ASP A 272 7.45 13.41 8.64
N GLY A 273 7.43 12.44 9.56
CA GLY A 273 7.30 12.72 10.99
C GLY A 273 8.47 13.54 11.55
N LEU A 274 9.69 13.24 11.10
CA LEU A 274 10.89 14.04 11.43
C LEU A 274 10.84 15.44 10.83
N SER A 275 10.32 15.57 9.60
CA SER A 275 10.19 16.86 8.91
C SER A 275 9.16 17.76 9.56
N LEU A 276 8.04 17.19 10.00
CA LEU A 276 6.94 17.88 10.67
C LEU A 276 7.15 18.12 12.16
N GLY A 277 8.22 17.53 12.74
CA GLY A 277 8.50 17.64 14.16
C GLY A 277 7.50 16.90 15.06
N TYR A 278 6.79 15.90 14.53
CA TYR A 278 5.90 15.06 15.33
C TYR A 278 6.66 14.18 16.32
N PHE A 279 7.91 13.89 16.02
CA PHE A 279 8.88 13.20 16.86
C PHE A 279 10.29 13.52 16.39
N ASN A 280 11.28 13.24 17.22
CA ASN A 280 12.69 13.31 16.85
C ASN A 280 13.31 11.92 16.74
N ILE A 281 14.51 11.84 16.16
CA ILE A 281 15.19 10.56 15.92
C ILE A 281 15.58 9.84 17.20
N ASP A 282 15.84 10.58 18.28
CA ASP A 282 16.24 10.01 19.56
C ASP A 282 15.05 9.36 20.26
N GLU A 283 13.83 9.92 20.13
CA GLU A 283 12.58 9.29 20.59
C GLU A 283 12.33 7.95 19.89
N ILE A 284 12.49 7.89 18.57
CA ILE A 284 12.34 6.65 17.79
C ILE A 284 13.38 5.62 18.22
N THR A 285 14.64 6.05 18.37
CA THR A 285 15.72 5.18 18.80
C THR A 285 15.49 4.63 20.21
N TYR A 286 15.06 5.48 21.14
CA TYR A 286 14.72 5.08 22.51
C TYR A 286 13.57 4.06 22.54
N GLN A 287 12.52 4.31 21.76
CA GLN A 287 11.39 3.37 21.71
C GLN A 287 11.79 2.02 21.10
N LEU A 288 12.65 2.02 20.08
CA LEU A 288 13.21 0.78 19.53
C LEU A 288 14.04 0.01 20.56
N GLN A 289 14.87 0.72 21.35
CA GLN A 289 15.64 0.10 22.43
C GLN A 289 14.76 -0.49 23.52
N THR A 290 13.69 0.24 23.90
CA THR A 290 12.72 -0.23 24.90
C THR A 290 11.97 -1.46 24.44
N ASP A 291 11.56 -1.49 23.17
CA ASP A 291 10.74 -2.56 22.60
C ASP A 291 11.55 -3.83 22.25
N LEU A 292 12.81 -3.69 21.88
CA LEU A 292 13.65 -4.77 21.31
C LEU A 292 14.82 -5.17 22.19
N GLY A 293 15.23 -4.29 23.11
CA GLY A 293 16.47 -4.39 23.88
C GLY A 293 17.63 -3.66 23.18
N GLU A 294 18.50 -3.05 23.97
CA GLU A 294 19.59 -2.19 23.46
C GLU A 294 20.60 -2.94 22.57
N SER A 295 20.87 -4.20 22.89
CA SER A 295 21.81 -5.08 22.15
C SER A 295 21.15 -5.79 20.96
N ALA A 296 19.88 -5.56 20.67
CA ALA A 296 19.20 -6.19 19.53
C ALA A 296 19.87 -5.73 18.22
N LYS A 297 20.05 -6.66 17.28
CA LYS A 297 20.69 -6.37 15.98
C LYS A 297 19.98 -5.24 15.22
N GLU A 298 18.68 -5.16 15.34
CA GLU A 298 17.84 -4.14 14.72
C GLU A 298 18.15 -2.74 15.27
N VAL A 299 18.35 -2.64 16.60
CA VAL A 299 18.70 -1.39 17.27
C VAL A 299 20.12 -0.96 16.90
N VAL A 300 21.05 -1.90 16.88
CA VAL A 300 22.45 -1.64 16.50
C VAL A 300 22.52 -1.14 15.06
N LEU A 301 21.83 -1.80 14.12
CA LEU A 301 21.77 -1.38 12.72
C LEU A 301 21.15 0.02 12.59
N PHE A 302 20.02 0.26 13.24
CA PHE A 302 19.33 1.55 13.14
C PHE A 302 20.22 2.69 13.66
N LYS A 303 20.85 2.52 14.84
CA LYS A 303 21.80 3.49 15.39
C LYS A 303 22.98 3.75 14.45
N GLN A 304 23.54 2.70 13.83
CA GLN A 304 24.60 2.85 12.85
C GLN A 304 24.15 3.68 11.65
N MET A 305 22.98 3.39 11.07
CA MET A 305 22.43 4.15 9.94
C MET A 305 22.15 5.61 10.27
N VAL A 306 21.64 5.87 11.47
CA VAL A 306 21.44 7.23 11.99
C VAL A 306 22.78 7.97 12.11
N ASN A 307 23.81 7.34 12.67
CA ASN A 307 25.14 7.94 12.81
C ASN A 307 25.79 8.21 11.45
N ASP A 308 25.71 7.28 10.52
CA ASP A 308 26.23 7.44 9.16
C ASP A 308 25.51 8.59 8.42
N ALA A 309 24.20 8.73 8.61
CA ALA A 309 23.42 9.82 8.03
C ALA A 309 23.78 11.17 8.66
N LYS A 310 23.99 11.23 9.98
CA LYS A 310 24.46 12.42 10.70
C LYS A 310 25.87 12.84 10.21
N GLN A 311 26.76 11.87 10.06
CA GLN A 311 28.11 12.10 9.55
C GLN A 311 28.10 12.67 8.13
N LEU A 312 27.28 12.10 7.23
CA LEU A 312 27.14 12.62 5.87
C LEU A 312 26.59 14.06 5.89
N ALA A 313 25.56 14.32 6.70
CA ALA A 313 24.96 15.64 6.80
C ALA A 313 25.94 16.69 7.34
N SER A 314 26.84 16.32 8.26
CA SER A 314 27.84 17.23 8.81
C SER A 314 28.92 17.66 7.80
N GLN A 315 29.05 16.96 6.68
CA GLN A 315 29.99 17.29 5.60
C GLN A 315 29.44 18.34 4.62
N SER A 316 28.20 18.79 4.80
CA SER A 316 27.62 19.80 3.94
C SER A 316 28.38 21.11 4.04
N THR A 317 28.70 21.69 2.87
CA THR A 317 29.48 22.92 2.75
C THR A 317 28.74 24.04 2.03
N SER A 318 27.56 23.77 1.43
CA SER A 318 26.88 24.68 0.53
C SER A 318 26.31 25.92 1.26
N TYR A 319 25.44 25.69 2.24
CA TYR A 319 24.81 26.79 2.96
C TYR A 319 25.16 26.85 4.46
N LYS A 320 25.65 25.74 5.02
CA LYS A 320 26.06 25.60 6.42
C LYS A 320 24.96 25.96 7.42
N THR A 321 23.71 25.68 7.08
CA THR A 321 22.54 25.95 7.93
C THR A 321 22.04 24.68 8.62
N THR A 322 21.38 24.85 9.76
CA THR A 322 20.72 23.74 10.47
C THR A 322 19.63 23.09 9.61
N GLN A 323 18.97 23.87 8.77
CA GLN A 323 17.94 23.39 7.86
C GLN A 323 18.52 22.46 6.79
N GLU A 324 19.64 22.86 6.16
CA GLU A 324 20.35 22.01 5.19
C GLU A 324 20.82 20.71 5.83
N TYR A 325 21.47 20.80 7.00
CA TYR A 325 21.85 19.62 7.77
C TYR A 325 20.70 18.67 8.00
N SER A 326 19.56 19.19 8.49
CA SER A 326 18.36 18.39 8.77
C SER A 326 17.80 17.73 7.50
N GLN A 327 17.79 18.44 6.37
CA GLN A 327 17.31 17.90 5.10
C GLN A 327 18.22 16.78 4.57
N ILE A 328 19.54 16.98 4.58
CA ILE A 328 20.51 15.97 4.13
C ILE A 328 20.45 14.75 5.04
N PHE A 329 20.40 14.96 6.35
CA PHE A 329 20.26 13.87 7.34
C PHE A 329 19.05 12.98 7.04
N ARG A 330 17.85 13.57 6.89
CA ARG A 330 16.64 12.81 6.61
C ARG A 330 16.74 12.02 5.30
N ARG A 331 17.17 12.68 4.21
CA ARG A 331 17.33 12.02 2.90
C ARG A 331 18.36 10.88 2.95
N ALA A 332 19.47 11.08 3.62
CA ALA A 332 20.51 10.06 3.76
C ALA A 332 20.00 8.85 4.56
N LEU A 333 19.29 9.08 5.65
CA LEU A 333 18.71 8.03 6.48
C LEU A 333 17.68 7.21 5.69
N VAL A 334 16.74 7.88 5.01
CA VAL A 334 15.73 7.25 4.14
C VAL A 334 16.38 6.38 3.07
N SER A 335 17.33 6.94 2.33
CA SER A 335 18.04 6.19 1.27
C SER A 335 18.73 4.95 1.79
N LYS A 336 19.43 5.05 2.93
CA LYS A 336 20.14 3.91 3.55
C LYS A 336 19.17 2.81 4.00
N LEU A 337 18.08 3.19 4.68
CA LEU A 337 17.07 2.23 5.15
C LEU A 337 16.36 1.55 3.97
N THR A 338 15.90 2.32 2.98
CA THR A 338 15.22 1.79 1.79
C THR A 338 16.09 0.78 1.06
N ASN A 339 17.34 1.14 0.75
CA ASN A 339 18.27 0.25 0.07
C ASN A 339 18.54 -1.03 0.89
N ARG A 340 18.69 -0.90 2.22
CA ARG A 340 18.91 -2.05 3.09
C ARG A 340 17.73 -3.00 3.09
N PHE A 341 16.50 -2.48 3.13
CA PHE A 341 15.30 -3.30 3.16
C PHE A 341 15.02 -3.94 1.79
N ILE A 342 15.22 -3.23 0.67
CA ILE A 342 15.09 -3.81 -0.67
C ILE A 342 16.05 -5.00 -0.86
N GLN A 343 17.31 -4.85 -0.45
CA GLN A 343 18.31 -5.93 -0.54
C GLN A 343 18.05 -7.12 0.39
N ASP A 344 17.20 -6.93 1.39
CA ASP A 344 16.85 -7.97 2.36
C ASP A 344 15.57 -8.75 1.99
N VAL A 345 14.93 -8.41 0.89
CA VAL A 345 13.71 -9.11 0.45
C VAL A 345 14.02 -10.55 0.07
N GLY A 346 13.18 -11.45 0.54
CA GLY A 346 13.25 -12.89 0.26
C GLY A 346 11.97 -13.58 0.70
N TRP A 347 12.02 -14.90 0.84
CA TRP A 347 10.89 -15.72 1.29
C TRP A 347 10.88 -15.79 2.82
N VAL A 348 9.79 -15.36 3.44
CA VAL A 348 9.57 -15.45 4.89
C VAL A 348 8.41 -16.36 5.18
N GLU A 349 8.47 -17.05 6.32
CA GLU A 349 7.36 -17.88 6.79
C GLU A 349 6.14 -17.01 7.12
N VAL A 350 4.97 -17.44 6.67
CA VAL A 350 3.70 -16.74 6.87
C VAL A 350 3.04 -17.23 8.16
N GLU A 351 2.76 -16.30 9.07
CA GLU A 351 2.04 -16.60 10.30
C GLU A 351 0.58 -16.99 10.03
N ASP A 352 -0.03 -17.80 10.87
CA ASP A 352 -1.43 -18.26 10.72
C ASP A 352 -2.43 -17.09 10.68
N LYS A 353 -2.12 -16.00 11.39
CA LYS A 353 -2.92 -14.77 11.31
C LYS A 353 -2.89 -14.17 9.90
N GLN A 354 -1.71 -14.05 9.29
CA GLN A 354 -1.54 -13.53 7.94
C GLN A 354 -2.21 -14.45 6.91
N LYS A 355 -2.04 -15.77 7.03
CA LYS A 355 -2.74 -16.74 6.15
C LYS A 355 -4.26 -16.51 6.14
N LYS A 356 -4.84 -16.29 7.33
CA LYS A 356 -6.26 -15.99 7.47
C LYS A 356 -6.65 -14.66 6.87
N GLU A 357 -5.87 -13.61 7.09
CA GLU A 357 -6.09 -12.27 6.54
C GLU A 357 -5.94 -12.25 5.01
N HIS A 358 -4.95 -12.95 4.47
CA HIS A 358 -4.72 -13.05 3.03
C HIS A 358 -5.69 -13.99 2.31
N GLY A 359 -6.29 -14.95 3.02
CA GLY A 359 -7.10 -16.01 2.42
C GLY A 359 -6.25 -17.11 1.77
N THR A 360 -5.05 -17.37 2.31
CA THR A 360 -4.03 -18.31 1.78
C THR A 360 -3.68 -19.41 2.79
N PRO A 361 -4.63 -20.28 3.16
CA PRO A 361 -4.47 -21.21 4.29
C PRO A 361 -3.32 -22.21 4.13
N ASN A 362 -2.95 -22.54 2.89
CA ASN A 362 -1.97 -23.59 2.57
C ASN A 362 -0.58 -23.01 2.23
N ILE A 363 -0.41 -21.69 2.22
CA ILE A 363 0.85 -21.05 1.87
C ILE A 363 1.75 -21.00 3.10
N THR A 364 2.99 -21.43 2.92
CA THR A 364 3.98 -21.45 4.01
C THR A 364 4.92 -20.26 3.96
N HIS A 365 5.21 -19.72 2.78
CA HIS A 365 6.13 -18.61 2.57
C HIS A 365 5.54 -17.60 1.60
N GLU A 366 5.74 -16.34 1.89
CA GLU A 366 5.51 -15.19 0.99
C GLU A 366 6.73 -14.26 1.02
N LEU A 367 6.77 -13.27 0.13
CA LEU A 367 7.84 -12.28 0.15
C LEU A 367 7.76 -11.40 1.40
N GLY A 368 8.93 -11.04 1.92
CA GLY A 368 9.09 -10.13 3.06
C GLY A 368 10.56 -9.81 3.29
N CYS A 369 10.85 -8.90 4.21
CA CYS A 369 12.21 -8.68 4.68
C CYS A 369 12.67 -9.87 5.51
N CYS A 370 13.82 -10.47 5.17
CA CYS A 370 14.33 -11.65 5.83
C CYS A 370 14.90 -11.35 7.21
N GLU A 371 15.99 -10.60 7.25
CA GLU A 371 16.73 -10.29 8.48
C GLU A 371 16.11 -9.14 9.26
N TRP A 372 15.51 -8.17 8.54
CA TRP A 372 15.07 -6.88 9.08
C TRP A 372 13.57 -6.75 9.20
N ASN A 373 12.81 -7.83 8.98
CA ASN A 373 11.35 -7.84 9.09
C ASN A 373 10.86 -7.22 10.41
N ARG A 374 11.49 -7.62 11.52
CA ARG A 374 11.16 -7.10 12.85
C ARG A 374 11.42 -5.59 12.98
N LEU A 375 12.48 -5.08 12.34
CA LEU A 375 12.76 -3.64 12.33
C LEU A 375 11.72 -2.87 11.52
N VAL A 376 11.39 -3.32 10.30
CA VAL A 376 10.35 -2.71 9.44
C VAL A 376 9.02 -2.61 10.19
N HIS A 377 8.53 -3.71 10.75
CA HIS A 377 7.28 -3.73 11.49
C HIS A 377 7.30 -2.85 12.76
N LYS A 378 8.43 -2.81 13.47
CA LYS A 378 8.56 -1.98 14.68
C LYS A 378 8.64 -0.50 14.33
N LEU A 379 9.38 -0.10 13.32
CA LEU A 379 9.42 1.28 12.84
C LEU A 379 8.02 1.76 12.47
N LYS A 380 7.31 1.04 11.61
CA LYS A 380 5.93 1.35 11.22
C LYS A 380 5.03 1.56 12.44
N LYS A 381 5.07 0.65 13.41
CA LYS A 381 4.24 0.72 14.63
C LYS A 381 4.60 1.91 15.53
N ILE A 382 5.88 2.19 15.70
CA ILE A 382 6.36 3.30 16.54
C ILE A 382 5.98 4.63 15.91
N ILE A 383 6.24 4.79 14.61
CA ILE A 383 5.93 6.01 13.85
C ILE A 383 4.43 6.28 13.89
N TYR A 384 3.59 5.28 13.59
CA TYR A 384 2.14 5.42 13.66
C TYR A 384 1.66 5.87 15.05
N LYS A 385 2.17 5.25 16.13
CA LYS A 385 1.82 5.63 17.49
C LYS A 385 2.30 7.05 17.84
N ALA A 386 3.51 7.41 17.41
CA ALA A 386 4.06 8.74 17.66
C ALA A 386 3.25 9.82 16.94
N ALA A 387 2.88 9.58 15.69
CA ALA A 387 2.07 10.50 14.90
C ALA A 387 0.64 10.66 15.46
N THR A 388 -0.04 9.56 15.73
CA THR A 388 -1.47 9.58 16.15
C THR A 388 -1.70 10.08 17.57
N ARG A 389 -0.66 10.33 18.37
CA ARG A 389 -0.80 11.01 19.68
C ARG A 389 -1.03 12.52 19.55
N HIS A 390 -0.74 13.13 18.39
CA HIS A 390 -0.91 14.58 18.21
C HIS A 390 -2.38 14.97 18.06
N ASP A 391 -2.78 15.99 18.82
CA ASP A 391 -4.17 16.45 18.85
C ASP A 391 -4.67 16.92 17.49
N THR A 392 -3.81 17.57 16.70
CA THR A 392 -4.15 18.01 15.33
C THR A 392 -4.60 16.85 14.46
N ILE A 393 -3.93 15.68 14.52
CA ILE A 393 -4.30 14.48 13.77
C ILE A 393 -5.61 13.91 14.28
N ARG A 394 -5.77 13.80 15.60
CA ARG A 394 -7.01 13.31 16.22
C ARG A 394 -8.22 14.18 15.89
N LEU A 395 -8.04 15.51 15.95
CA LEU A 395 -9.08 16.47 15.59
C LEU A 395 -9.49 16.33 14.11
N TYR A 396 -8.50 16.23 13.23
CA TYR A 396 -8.73 16.06 11.81
C TYR A 396 -9.52 14.77 11.51
N GLU A 397 -9.11 13.64 12.07
CA GLU A 397 -9.79 12.36 11.91
C GLU A 397 -11.22 12.41 12.45
N LYS A 398 -11.43 13.02 13.62
CA LYS A 398 -12.76 13.13 14.23
C LYS A 398 -13.70 13.99 13.39
N ARG A 399 -13.23 15.16 12.96
CA ARG A 399 -13.99 16.05 12.07
C ARG A 399 -14.27 15.41 10.73
N GLY A 400 -13.29 14.67 10.16
CA GLY A 400 -13.47 13.91 8.92
C GLY A 400 -14.61 12.89 9.00
N SER A 401 -14.72 12.17 10.11
CA SER A 401 -15.84 11.25 10.34
C SER A 401 -17.19 11.96 10.37
N ILE A 402 -17.26 13.14 10.98
CA ILE A 402 -18.49 13.97 11.01
C ILE A 402 -18.88 14.38 9.58
N VAL A 403 -17.89 14.86 8.80
CA VAL A 403 -18.11 15.25 7.41
C VAL A 403 -18.65 14.09 6.57
N ILE A 404 -18.03 12.89 6.67
CA ILE A 404 -18.47 11.71 5.90
C ILE A 404 -19.91 11.33 6.25
N ASN A 405 -20.25 11.26 7.54
CA ASN A 405 -21.60 10.93 7.98
C ASN A 405 -22.64 11.95 7.46
N ALA A 406 -22.32 13.24 7.53
CA ALA A 406 -23.18 14.30 7.05
C ALA A 406 -23.37 14.25 5.53
N LEU A 407 -22.31 14.05 4.77
CA LEU A 407 -22.36 13.90 3.31
C LEU A 407 -23.14 12.64 2.91
N PHE A 408 -22.99 11.54 3.65
CA PHE A 408 -23.75 10.33 3.39
C PHE A 408 -25.24 10.56 3.54
N LYS A 409 -25.72 11.25 4.59
CA LYS A 409 -27.13 11.60 4.79
C LYS A 409 -27.68 12.38 3.58
N ILE A 410 -26.90 13.30 3.01
CA ILE A 410 -27.31 14.09 1.85
C ILE A 410 -27.38 13.23 0.58
N TYR A 411 -26.30 12.51 0.25
CA TYR A 411 -26.22 11.77 -1.02
C TYR A 411 -27.05 10.48 -1.05
N SER A 412 -27.41 9.94 0.11
CA SER A 412 -28.30 8.78 0.22
C SER A 412 -29.80 9.15 0.22
N ASP A 413 -30.11 10.44 0.25
CA ASP A 413 -31.51 10.92 0.12
C ASP A 413 -31.91 10.93 -1.35
N LYS A 414 -33.06 10.33 -1.62
CA LYS A 414 -33.66 10.26 -2.95
C LYS A 414 -33.90 11.65 -3.57
N GLU A 415 -34.29 12.62 -2.77
CA GLU A 415 -34.58 13.97 -3.26
C GLU A 415 -33.31 14.70 -3.72
N ASN A 416 -32.16 14.28 -3.22
CA ASN A 416 -30.86 14.85 -3.52
C ASN A 416 -30.07 14.09 -4.59
N TYR A 417 -30.65 13.11 -5.29
CA TYR A 417 -29.93 12.26 -6.24
C TYR A 417 -29.18 13.04 -7.33
N GLN A 418 -29.67 14.23 -7.69
CA GLN A 418 -29.03 15.11 -8.69
C GLN A 418 -27.67 15.65 -8.23
N LEU A 419 -27.38 15.65 -6.93
CA LEU A 419 -26.09 16.04 -6.37
C LEU A 419 -24.98 14.99 -6.62
N LEU A 420 -25.38 13.73 -6.87
CA LEU A 420 -24.46 12.73 -7.39
C LEU A 420 -24.12 13.04 -8.85
N THR A 421 -22.86 12.92 -9.23
CA THR A 421 -22.47 13.02 -10.64
C THR A 421 -23.11 11.89 -11.46
N PRO A 422 -23.44 12.11 -12.75
CA PRO A 422 -24.12 11.12 -13.58
C PRO A 422 -23.50 9.71 -13.54
N ASP A 423 -22.17 9.62 -13.41
CA ASP A 423 -21.44 8.37 -13.38
C ASP A 423 -21.73 7.51 -12.13
N TYR A 424 -22.09 8.15 -11.03
CA TYR A 424 -22.42 7.48 -9.78
C TYR A 424 -23.93 7.27 -9.58
N ARG A 425 -24.79 7.88 -10.43
CA ARG A 425 -26.24 7.72 -10.27
C ARG A 425 -26.67 6.30 -10.61
N PRO A 426 -27.26 5.55 -9.68
CA PRO A 426 -27.83 4.26 -10.01
C PRO A 426 -29.07 4.42 -10.90
N ASN A 427 -29.34 3.44 -11.75
CA ASN A 427 -30.54 3.41 -12.58
C ASN A 427 -31.76 3.09 -11.71
N ILE A 428 -32.45 4.12 -11.27
CA ILE A 428 -33.62 4.10 -10.40
C ILE A 428 -34.66 5.09 -10.98
N ASP A 429 -35.94 4.78 -10.85
CA ASP A 429 -36.99 5.74 -11.17
C ASP A 429 -37.21 6.72 -10.01
N TYR A 430 -36.53 7.85 -10.07
CA TYR A 430 -36.59 8.90 -9.05
C TYR A 430 -37.93 9.69 -9.02
N LYS A 431 -38.79 9.53 -10.03
CA LYS A 431 -40.10 10.20 -10.10
C LYS A 431 -41.12 9.57 -9.18
N LYS A 432 -40.92 8.34 -8.72
CA LYS A 432 -41.82 7.67 -7.77
C LYS A 432 -41.82 8.38 -6.42
N ASP A 433 -42.96 8.52 -5.77
CA ASP A 433 -43.05 9.08 -4.42
C ASP A 433 -42.20 8.31 -3.42
N LYS A 434 -42.14 6.98 -3.54
CA LYS A 434 -41.28 6.10 -2.71
C LYS A 434 -40.49 5.12 -3.58
N ILE A 435 -39.20 5.03 -3.32
CA ILE A 435 -38.36 4.00 -3.91
C ILE A 435 -38.37 2.73 -3.03
N THR A 436 -38.19 1.58 -3.66
CA THR A 436 -38.14 0.29 -2.97
C THR A 436 -36.91 0.17 -2.07
N LYS A 437 -36.93 -0.73 -1.09
CA LYS A 437 -35.75 -1.02 -0.26
C LYS A 437 -34.52 -1.41 -1.10
N LYS A 438 -34.71 -2.11 -2.21
CA LYS A 438 -33.66 -2.50 -3.14
C LYS A 438 -33.05 -1.30 -3.87
N GLU A 439 -33.89 -0.37 -4.30
CA GLU A 439 -33.48 0.88 -4.95
C GLU A 439 -32.75 1.79 -3.95
N GLN A 440 -33.27 1.92 -2.72
CA GLN A 440 -32.60 2.67 -1.65
C GLN A 440 -31.21 2.09 -1.35
N ARG A 441 -31.07 0.76 -1.31
CA ARG A 441 -29.76 0.12 -1.12
C ARG A 441 -28.79 0.46 -2.25
N LYS A 442 -29.25 0.52 -3.50
CA LYS A 442 -28.43 0.95 -4.63
C LYS A 442 -27.98 2.41 -4.49
N LEU A 443 -28.88 3.30 -4.08
CA LEU A 443 -28.57 4.71 -3.85
C LEU A 443 -27.56 4.89 -2.71
N ASN A 444 -27.78 4.20 -1.60
CA ASN A 444 -26.85 4.22 -0.47
C ASN A 444 -25.44 3.74 -0.88
N ARG A 445 -25.34 2.67 -1.68
CA ARG A 445 -24.04 2.19 -2.18
C ARG A 445 -23.40 3.20 -3.11
N ALA A 446 -24.15 3.84 -3.97
CA ALA A 446 -23.67 4.91 -4.85
C ALA A 446 -23.15 6.11 -4.05
N ALA A 447 -23.83 6.49 -2.96
CA ALA A 447 -23.37 7.53 -2.05
C ALA A 447 -22.02 7.16 -1.39
N VAL A 448 -21.87 5.91 -0.91
CA VAL A 448 -20.59 5.40 -0.37
C VAL A 448 -19.49 5.45 -1.43
N ASP A 449 -19.75 4.95 -2.64
CA ASP A 449 -18.80 4.95 -3.74
C ASP A 449 -18.37 6.39 -4.12
N PHE A 450 -19.30 7.32 -4.16
CA PHE A 450 -19.03 8.72 -4.46
C PHE A 450 -18.19 9.41 -3.38
N ILE A 451 -18.55 9.23 -2.11
CA ILE A 451 -17.83 9.81 -0.97
C ILE A 451 -16.42 9.20 -0.88
N SER A 452 -16.27 7.89 -1.07
CA SER A 452 -14.95 7.24 -1.04
C SER A 452 -14.00 7.78 -2.13
N GLY A 453 -14.55 8.24 -3.26
CA GLY A 453 -13.80 8.85 -4.35
C GLY A 453 -13.42 10.32 -4.13
N MET A 454 -13.88 10.97 -3.07
CA MET A 454 -13.59 12.39 -2.81
C MET A 454 -12.14 12.60 -2.36
N MET A 455 -11.61 13.77 -2.70
CA MET A 455 -10.43 14.35 -2.07
C MET A 455 -10.83 14.99 -0.72
N ASP A 456 -9.89 15.10 0.21
CA ASP A 456 -10.13 15.66 1.54
C ASP A 456 -10.73 17.07 1.47
N ASP A 457 -10.11 17.97 0.69
CA ASP A 457 -10.58 19.34 0.55
C ASP A 457 -11.89 19.44 -0.22
N PHE A 458 -12.16 18.53 -1.14
CA PHE A 458 -13.46 18.49 -1.81
C PHE A 458 -14.56 18.09 -0.82
N ALA A 459 -14.33 17.09 0.03
CA ALA A 459 -15.29 16.69 1.06
C ALA A 459 -15.55 17.83 2.07
N LYS A 460 -14.49 18.53 2.53
CA LYS A 460 -14.62 19.73 3.38
C LYS A 460 -15.43 20.83 2.71
N SER A 461 -15.16 21.09 1.43
CA SER A 461 -15.87 22.11 0.64
C SER A 461 -17.36 21.78 0.46
N MET A 462 -17.70 20.50 0.20
CA MET A 462 -19.09 20.06 0.11
C MET A 462 -19.81 20.18 1.46
N TYR A 463 -19.15 19.80 2.56
CA TYR A 463 -19.70 19.98 3.89
C TYR A 463 -19.99 21.46 4.18
N LYS A 464 -19.03 22.36 3.93
CA LYS A 464 -19.22 23.80 4.07
C LYS A 464 -20.38 24.31 3.23
N ARG A 465 -20.51 23.85 1.98
CA ARG A 465 -21.60 24.26 1.07
C ARG A 465 -22.99 23.88 1.58
N TYR A 466 -23.12 22.70 2.21
CA TYR A 466 -24.41 22.19 2.66
C TYR A 466 -24.80 22.62 4.06
N TYR A 467 -23.81 22.78 4.95
CA TYR A 467 -24.06 23.08 6.36
C TYR A 467 -23.62 24.50 6.77
N ASN A 468 -22.97 25.24 5.89
CA ASN A 468 -22.40 26.57 6.15
C ASN A 468 -21.45 26.64 7.37
N ILE A 469 -20.72 25.56 7.62
CA ILE A 469 -19.73 25.43 8.71
C ILE A 469 -18.38 25.11 8.11
N ASN A 470 -17.32 25.85 8.49
CA ASN A 470 -15.97 25.51 8.08
C ASN A 470 -15.48 24.25 8.80
N PHE A 471 -14.58 23.50 8.17
CA PHE A 471 -14.04 22.24 8.73
C PHE A 471 -13.44 22.43 10.14
N ASP A 472 -12.68 23.51 10.35
CA ASP A 472 -12.01 23.81 11.60
C ASP A 472 -12.95 24.30 12.72
N GLU A 473 -14.18 24.68 12.37
CA GLU A 473 -15.23 25.11 13.27
C GLU A 473 -16.18 23.97 13.68
N ILE A 474 -16.04 22.77 13.07
CA ILE A 474 -16.89 21.63 13.38
C ILE A 474 -16.72 21.28 14.87
N PRO A 475 -17.81 21.32 15.68
CA PRO A 475 -17.77 20.97 17.08
C PRO A 475 -17.53 19.46 17.26
N ILE A 476 -16.64 19.08 18.20
CA ILE A 476 -16.28 17.69 18.46
C ILE A 476 -17.34 16.98 19.31
N ARG A 477 -18.16 17.75 20.03
CA ARG A 477 -19.26 17.20 20.80
C ARG A 477 -20.32 16.67 19.80
N THR A 478 -20.64 15.41 19.95
CA THR A 478 -21.67 14.68 19.19
C THR A 478 -22.89 15.56 18.97
N LEU A 479 -23.19 15.83 17.71
CA LEU A 479 -24.57 16.06 17.31
C LEU A 479 -25.26 14.70 17.52
N GLU A 480 -25.99 14.57 18.64
CA GLU A 480 -26.94 13.49 18.87
C GLU A 480 -28.04 13.53 17.79
#